data_1be02b88ca52f00053fd6f94596b4fdb
#
_entry.id   1be02b88ca52f00053fd6f94596b4fdb
#
_cell.length_a   1.000
_cell.length_b   1.000
_cell.length_c   1.000
_cell.angle_alpha   90.00
_cell.angle_beta   90.00
_cell.angle_gamma   90.00
#
_symmetry.space_group_name_H-M   'P 1'
#
loop_
_entity.id
_entity.type
_entity.pdbx_description
1 polymer ?
#
loop_
_entity_poly.entity_id
_entity_poly.type
_entity_poly.pdbx_seq_one_letter_code
_entity_poly.pdbx_strand_id
1 'polypeptide(L)'
;MLLGTGQLAKLEGSYLGLEALGLANNYRRAMEKGIPNRPQIEEYSNFGMTMRFVAASMGVPFMPIRSHLGSDLLRIESFRHPKAVVMDDPFGSGAKVALLPACPTDVALIHAQRADADGNVQVWGQLGDDLWGTLSGKTILASVEEVVDSDVVRRDPNRTLLPAFRVAAIIPAPFGAHPYQCQGYYDLDLAFRRMYAEVAQTREGFLKFLDEWVYGVGDHEGYL
;
A
#
# COMPACT_ATOMS: atom_id res chain seq x y z
N MET A 1 -6.29 -8.01 -6.74
CA MET A 1 -6.31 -9.50 -6.67
C MET A 1 -6.87 -10.01 -5.35
N LEU A 2 -6.34 -9.72 -4.18
CA LEU A 2 -6.75 -10.27 -2.87
C LEU A 2 -8.25 -10.17 -2.56
N LEU A 3 -8.92 -9.10 -2.98
CA LEU A 3 -10.38 -8.97 -2.89
C LEU A 3 -11.12 -9.99 -3.77
N GLY A 4 -10.60 -10.21 -4.98
CA GLY A 4 -11.19 -11.17 -5.92
C GLY A 4 -11.03 -12.62 -5.47
N THR A 5 -9.97 -12.96 -4.75
CA THR A 5 -9.75 -14.29 -4.17
C THR A 5 -10.48 -14.52 -2.84
N GLY A 6 -10.99 -13.46 -2.21
CA GLY A 6 -11.67 -13.54 -0.92
C GLY A 6 -10.75 -13.59 0.29
N GLN A 7 -9.48 -13.27 0.12
CA GLN A 7 -8.46 -13.35 1.17
C GLN A 7 -8.46 -12.15 2.12
N LEU A 8 -9.17 -11.06 1.79
CA LEU A 8 -9.26 -9.88 2.63
C LEU A 8 -10.49 -9.95 3.54
N ALA A 9 -10.26 -9.98 4.85
CA ALA A 9 -11.31 -9.82 5.85
C ALA A 9 -11.62 -8.35 6.13
N LYS A 10 -10.58 -7.51 6.17
CA LYS A 10 -10.66 -6.06 6.46
C LYS A 10 -9.75 -5.28 5.53
N LEU A 11 -10.16 -4.08 5.18
CA LEU A 11 -9.40 -3.13 4.37
C LEU A 11 -9.52 -1.74 4.99
N GLU A 12 -8.38 -1.12 5.26
CA GLU A 12 -8.28 0.31 5.58
C GLU A 12 -7.63 1.02 4.40
N GLY A 13 -8.23 2.10 3.93
CA GLY A 13 -7.69 2.78 2.76
C GLY A 13 -8.49 4.01 2.36
N SER A 14 -8.02 4.65 1.28
CA SER A 14 -8.62 5.89 0.77
C SER A 14 -9.12 5.77 -0.66
N TYR A 15 -8.53 4.86 -1.44
CA TYR A 15 -8.86 4.69 -2.85
C TYR A 15 -8.66 3.24 -3.30
N LEU A 16 -9.60 2.77 -4.10
CA LEU A 16 -9.53 1.47 -4.78
C LEU A 16 -10.06 1.59 -6.21
N GLY A 17 -9.14 1.67 -7.14
CA GLY A 17 -9.43 1.78 -8.57
C GLY A 17 -8.30 1.24 -9.42
N LEU A 18 -8.45 1.35 -10.71
CA LEU A 18 -7.42 1.06 -11.72
C LEU A 18 -6.98 2.36 -12.42
N GLU A 19 -7.13 3.49 -11.75
CA GLU A 19 -6.81 4.85 -12.20
C GLU A 19 -7.50 5.16 -13.53
N ALA A 20 -6.75 5.48 -14.60
CA ALA A 20 -7.29 5.78 -15.91
C ALA A 20 -8.04 4.60 -16.58
N LEU A 21 -7.88 3.38 -16.08
CA LEU A 21 -8.60 2.19 -16.56
C LEU A 21 -9.93 1.95 -15.85
N GLY A 22 -10.31 2.82 -14.90
CA GLY A 22 -11.61 2.83 -14.26
C GLY A 22 -11.71 2.03 -12.97
N LEU A 23 -12.84 1.36 -12.77
CA LEU A 23 -13.18 0.72 -11.51
C LEU A 23 -12.42 -0.59 -11.29
N ALA A 24 -12.05 -0.86 -10.04
CA ALA A 24 -11.56 -2.18 -9.61
C ALA A 24 -12.73 -3.18 -9.57
N ASN A 25 -12.96 -3.91 -10.65
CA ASN A 25 -14.12 -4.79 -10.82
C ASN A 25 -14.26 -5.85 -9.71
N ASN A 26 -13.15 -6.38 -9.22
CA ASN A 26 -13.16 -7.32 -8.10
C ASN A 26 -13.63 -6.65 -6.79
N TYR A 27 -13.23 -5.40 -6.54
CA TYR A 27 -13.71 -4.63 -5.39
C TYR A 27 -15.21 -4.37 -5.49
N ARG A 28 -15.64 -3.85 -6.64
CA ARG A 28 -17.06 -3.60 -6.90
C ARG A 28 -17.91 -4.85 -6.71
N ARG A 29 -17.47 -5.98 -7.27
CA ARG A 29 -18.16 -7.27 -7.15
C ARG A 29 -18.26 -7.74 -5.69
N ALA A 30 -17.17 -7.60 -4.92
CA ALA A 30 -17.15 -7.95 -3.51
C ALA A 30 -18.12 -7.07 -2.71
N MET A 31 -18.14 -5.76 -2.96
CA MET A 31 -18.97 -4.81 -2.20
C MET A 31 -20.45 -4.86 -2.58
N GLU A 32 -20.77 -4.93 -3.88
CA GLU A 32 -22.17 -4.90 -4.36
C GLU A 32 -22.86 -6.27 -4.25
N LYS A 33 -22.11 -7.35 -4.52
CA LYS A 33 -22.68 -8.69 -4.64
C LYS A 33 -22.20 -9.68 -3.57
N GLY A 34 -21.22 -9.28 -2.74
CA GLY A 34 -20.62 -10.17 -1.75
C GLY A 34 -19.82 -11.34 -2.37
N ILE A 35 -19.28 -11.21 -3.57
CA ILE A 35 -18.59 -12.28 -4.29
C ILE A 35 -17.08 -11.97 -4.41
N PRO A 36 -16.21 -12.88 -3.91
CA PRO A 36 -16.50 -14.14 -3.19
C PRO A 36 -17.00 -13.95 -1.77
N ASN A 37 -16.66 -12.84 -1.12
CA ASN A 37 -17.09 -12.41 0.20
C ASN A 37 -17.06 -10.87 0.25
N ARG A 38 -17.72 -10.29 1.23
CA ARG A 38 -17.73 -8.85 1.48
C ARG A 38 -16.78 -8.52 2.63
N PRO A 39 -15.64 -7.87 2.39
CA PRO A 39 -14.75 -7.44 3.45
C PRO A 39 -15.36 -6.27 4.23
N GLN A 40 -14.91 -6.09 5.47
CA GLN A 40 -15.15 -4.84 6.19
C GLN A 40 -14.24 -3.75 5.63
N ILE A 41 -14.81 -2.57 5.37
CA ILE A 41 -14.06 -1.44 4.84
C ILE A 41 -14.04 -0.30 5.87
N GLU A 42 -12.89 0.32 6.03
CA GLU A 42 -12.73 1.56 6.77
C GLU A 42 -12.06 2.60 5.87
N GLU A 43 -12.83 3.64 5.53
CA GLU A 43 -12.39 4.66 4.59
C GLU A 43 -11.82 5.89 5.30
N TYR A 44 -10.71 6.37 4.80
CA TYR A 44 -10.07 7.64 5.17
C TYR A 44 -9.78 8.45 3.90
N SER A 45 -9.45 9.74 4.03
CA SER A 45 -8.83 10.47 2.93
C SER A 45 -7.38 9.98 2.72
N ASN A 46 -6.80 10.21 1.52
CA ASN A 46 -5.38 9.92 1.29
C ASN A 46 -4.52 10.57 2.38
N PHE A 47 -4.70 11.87 2.60
CA PHE A 47 -3.98 12.57 3.65
C PHE A 47 -4.21 11.98 5.05
N GLY A 48 -5.45 11.55 5.35
CA GLY A 48 -5.76 10.89 6.61
C GLY A 48 -5.00 9.58 6.79
N MET A 49 -4.91 8.75 5.75
CA MET A 49 -4.11 7.51 5.82
C MET A 49 -2.63 7.81 5.99
N THR A 50 -2.07 8.73 5.19
CA THR A 50 -0.67 9.17 5.35
C THR A 50 -0.38 9.61 6.78
N MET A 51 -1.23 10.47 7.35
CA MET A 51 -1.02 10.96 8.72
C MET A 51 -1.14 9.87 9.79
N ARG A 52 -1.95 8.85 9.58
CA ARG A 52 -2.04 7.68 10.45
C ARG A 52 -0.75 6.84 10.40
N PHE A 53 -0.15 6.68 9.21
CA PHE A 53 1.16 6.03 9.07
C PHE A 53 2.28 6.87 9.69
N VAL A 54 2.27 8.19 9.49
CA VAL A 54 3.21 9.10 10.15
C VAL A 54 3.13 8.96 11.67
N ALA A 55 1.92 8.97 12.25
CA ALA A 55 1.74 8.77 13.68
C ALA A 55 2.35 7.44 14.15
N ALA A 56 2.08 6.34 13.44
CA ALA A 56 2.62 5.03 13.77
C ALA A 56 4.15 4.97 13.66
N SER A 57 4.72 5.54 12.60
CA SER A 57 6.17 5.57 12.37
C SER A 57 6.92 6.37 13.43
N MET A 58 6.29 7.40 13.97
CA MET A 58 6.82 8.26 15.05
C MET A 58 6.52 7.74 16.47
N GLY A 59 5.73 6.66 16.58
CA GLY A 59 5.34 6.12 17.88
C GLY A 59 4.33 6.98 18.66
N VAL A 60 3.60 7.88 17.96
CA VAL A 60 2.53 8.66 18.61
C VAL A 60 1.17 7.99 18.40
N PRO A 61 0.24 8.06 19.38
CA PRO A 61 -0.99 7.27 19.35
C PRO A 61 -2.03 7.77 18.34
N PHE A 62 -1.95 9.02 17.91
CA PHE A 62 -2.87 9.64 16.97
C PHE A 62 -2.26 10.87 16.28
N MET A 63 -2.90 11.32 15.21
CA MET A 63 -2.54 12.57 14.52
C MET A 63 -3.74 13.50 14.44
N PRO A 64 -3.62 14.79 14.86
CA PRO A 64 -4.65 15.79 14.63
C PRO A 64 -4.62 16.26 13.17
N ILE A 65 -5.79 16.25 12.54
CA ILE A 65 -5.95 16.69 11.14
C ILE A 65 -7.23 17.52 10.98
N ARG A 66 -7.34 18.23 9.85
CA ARG A 66 -8.56 18.96 9.48
C ARG A 66 -9.26 18.41 8.24
N SER A 67 -8.59 17.54 7.47
CA SER A 67 -9.09 17.09 6.17
C SER A 67 -10.39 16.28 6.22
N HIS A 68 -10.75 15.70 7.37
CA HIS A 68 -12.00 14.96 7.54
C HIS A 68 -13.17 15.81 8.02
N LEU A 69 -12.89 17.01 8.51
CA LEU A 69 -13.93 17.90 9.03
C LEU A 69 -14.88 18.32 7.90
N GLY A 70 -16.19 18.26 8.18
CA GLY A 70 -17.22 18.60 7.19
C GLY A 70 -17.49 17.54 6.13
N SER A 71 -16.81 16.38 6.19
CA SER A 71 -17.03 15.25 5.29
C SER A 71 -17.80 14.12 5.99
N ASP A 72 -18.41 13.25 5.20
CA ASP A 72 -19.07 12.04 5.69
C ASP A 72 -18.09 10.96 6.17
N LEU A 73 -16.80 11.09 5.88
CA LEU A 73 -15.77 10.16 6.35
C LEU A 73 -15.78 9.97 7.87
N LEU A 74 -16.18 10.98 8.63
CA LEU A 74 -16.34 10.88 10.09
C LEU A 74 -17.60 10.10 10.53
N ARG A 75 -18.58 9.92 9.63
CA ARG A 75 -19.89 9.33 9.91
C ARG A 75 -20.06 7.94 9.32
N ILE A 76 -19.24 7.58 8.33
CA ILE A 76 -19.28 6.27 7.68
C ILE A 76 -18.97 5.20 8.74
N GLU A 77 -19.77 4.15 8.76
CA GLU A 77 -19.55 2.99 9.63
C GLU A 77 -18.13 2.45 9.48
N SER A 78 -17.55 2.10 10.59
CA SER A 78 -16.18 1.66 10.72
C SER A 78 -16.13 0.43 11.64
N PHE A 79 -15.18 -0.45 11.42
CA PHE A 79 -14.90 -1.52 12.37
C PHE A 79 -14.02 -1.03 13.54
N ARG A 80 -13.56 0.23 13.52
CA ARG A 80 -12.93 0.91 14.66
C ARG A 80 -13.92 1.82 15.36
N HIS A 81 -13.97 1.73 16.67
CA HIS A 81 -14.79 2.62 17.48
C HIS A 81 -13.98 3.15 18.68
N PRO A 82 -13.75 4.46 18.78
CA PRO A 82 -14.11 5.48 17.79
C PRO A 82 -13.15 5.47 16.58
N LYS A 83 -13.66 5.73 15.39
CA LYS A 83 -12.87 5.92 14.16
C LYS A 83 -12.02 7.19 14.25
N ALA A 84 -12.60 8.25 14.79
CA ALA A 84 -11.97 9.54 15.02
C ALA A 84 -12.64 10.25 16.20
N VAL A 85 -11.91 11.16 16.82
CA VAL A 85 -12.43 12.05 17.86
C VAL A 85 -12.33 13.49 17.37
N VAL A 86 -13.44 14.24 17.36
CA VAL A 86 -13.42 15.66 17.02
C VAL A 86 -13.40 16.47 18.30
N MET A 87 -12.48 17.43 18.39
CA MET A 87 -12.36 18.35 19.53
C MET A 87 -11.98 19.76 19.07
N ASP A 88 -12.12 20.71 19.97
CA ASP A 88 -11.59 22.04 19.75
C ASP A 88 -10.05 22.02 19.86
N ASP A 89 -9.39 22.85 19.05
CA ASP A 89 -7.95 23.02 19.15
C ASP A 89 -7.55 23.45 20.56
N PRO A 90 -6.76 22.65 21.30
CA PRO A 90 -6.39 22.94 22.68
C PRO A 90 -5.50 24.18 22.83
N PHE A 91 -4.94 24.69 21.74
CA PHE A 91 -4.09 25.90 21.73
C PHE A 91 -4.86 27.18 21.44
N GLY A 92 -6.20 27.10 21.36
CA GLY A 92 -7.07 28.26 21.35
C GLY A 92 -7.22 28.96 20.00
N SER A 93 -6.96 28.27 18.87
CA SER A 93 -7.19 28.87 17.55
C SER A 93 -8.67 29.05 17.19
N GLY A 94 -9.59 28.52 17.99
CA GLY A 94 -11.03 28.48 17.69
C GLY A 94 -11.42 27.48 16.61
N ALA A 95 -10.48 26.72 16.06
CA ALA A 95 -10.73 25.70 15.06
C ALA A 95 -11.06 24.36 15.73
N LYS A 96 -11.72 23.48 14.98
CA LYS A 96 -11.85 22.05 15.35
C LYS A 96 -10.78 21.22 14.65
N VAL A 97 -10.39 20.11 15.29
CA VAL A 97 -9.50 19.10 14.75
C VAL A 97 -10.13 17.71 14.89
N ALA A 98 -9.86 16.83 13.96
CA ALA A 98 -10.18 15.42 14.05
C ALA A 98 -8.90 14.67 14.44
N LEU A 99 -8.94 13.92 15.52
CA LEU A 99 -7.86 13.07 15.97
C LEU A 99 -8.05 11.69 15.30
N LEU A 100 -7.13 11.31 14.43
CA LEU A 100 -7.14 9.99 13.80
C LEU A 100 -6.16 9.06 14.52
N PRO A 101 -6.56 7.83 14.87
CA PRO A 101 -5.67 6.87 15.51
C PRO A 101 -4.52 6.49 14.59
N ALA A 102 -3.34 6.26 15.14
CA ALA A 102 -2.21 5.71 14.41
C ALA A 102 -2.57 4.38 13.73
N CYS A 103 -1.88 4.06 12.64
CA CYS A 103 -2.03 2.81 11.91
C CYS A 103 -0.72 2.00 11.99
N PRO A 104 -0.37 1.42 13.13
CA PRO A 104 0.76 0.51 13.19
C PRO A 104 0.43 -0.76 12.43
N THR A 105 1.35 -1.22 11.60
CA THR A 105 1.21 -2.45 10.83
C THR A 105 2.13 -3.53 11.39
N ASP A 106 1.71 -4.80 11.40
CA ASP A 106 2.55 -5.89 11.88
C ASP A 106 3.66 -6.19 10.86
N VAL A 107 3.31 -6.19 9.57
CA VAL A 107 4.24 -6.39 8.48
C VAL A 107 4.02 -5.31 7.42
N ALA A 108 5.10 -4.66 7.02
CA ALA A 108 5.13 -3.77 5.85
C ALA A 108 5.90 -4.45 4.72
N LEU A 109 5.33 -4.38 3.53
CA LEU A 109 5.94 -4.89 2.30
C LEU A 109 6.27 -3.71 1.39
N ILE A 110 7.49 -3.68 0.85
CA ILE A 110 7.90 -2.70 -0.14
C ILE A 110 8.66 -3.39 -1.28
N HIS A 111 8.46 -2.91 -2.50
CA HIS A 111 9.35 -3.20 -3.62
C HIS A 111 10.22 -1.97 -3.88
N ALA A 112 11.51 -2.17 -3.99
CA ALA A 112 12.50 -1.10 -4.08
C ALA A 112 13.47 -1.34 -5.23
N GLN A 113 14.15 -0.27 -5.63
CA GLN A 113 15.11 -0.36 -6.71
C GLN A 113 16.32 -1.21 -6.35
N ARG A 114 16.91 -1.01 -5.16
CA ARG A 114 18.05 -1.81 -4.76
C ARG A 114 18.26 -1.86 -3.25
N ALA A 115 19.00 -2.85 -2.81
CA ALA A 115 19.52 -2.94 -1.44
C ALA A 115 20.97 -3.42 -1.44
N ASP A 116 21.65 -3.23 -0.33
CA ASP A 116 22.92 -3.92 -0.08
C ASP A 116 22.70 -5.20 0.75
N ALA A 117 23.75 -6.00 0.85
CA ALA A 117 23.72 -7.24 1.64
C ALA A 117 23.56 -7.00 3.15
N ASP A 118 23.86 -5.79 3.63
CA ASP A 118 23.68 -5.40 5.03
C ASP A 118 22.21 -5.11 5.35
N GLY A 119 21.36 -4.85 4.33
CA GLY A 119 19.93 -4.58 4.47
C GLY A 119 19.55 -3.10 4.33
N ASN A 120 20.45 -2.23 3.86
CA ASN A 120 20.08 -0.85 3.52
C ASN A 120 19.34 -0.82 2.20
N VAL A 121 18.13 -0.26 2.19
CA VAL A 121 17.25 -0.21 1.01
C VAL A 121 17.20 1.19 0.43
N GLN A 122 17.46 1.29 -0.86
CA GLN A 122 17.39 2.53 -1.61
C GLN A 122 16.16 2.59 -2.51
N VAL A 123 15.45 3.71 -2.40
CA VAL A 123 14.27 4.01 -3.21
C VAL A 123 14.42 5.42 -3.76
N TRP A 124 14.00 5.61 -5.00
CA TRP A 124 13.95 6.94 -5.62
C TRP A 124 12.75 7.09 -6.54
N GLY A 125 12.45 8.33 -6.86
CA GLY A 125 11.29 8.68 -7.64
C GLY A 125 10.15 9.20 -6.77
N GLN A 126 8.91 8.92 -7.17
CA GLN A 126 7.73 9.37 -6.46
C GLN A 126 7.39 8.37 -5.34
N LEU A 127 7.67 8.74 -4.10
CA LEU A 127 7.54 7.83 -2.96
C LEU A 127 6.09 7.64 -2.47
N GLY A 128 5.23 8.66 -2.62
CA GLY A 128 3.87 8.56 -2.08
C GLY A 128 3.85 8.20 -0.58
N ASP A 129 3.12 7.16 -0.24
CA ASP A 129 3.05 6.62 1.13
C ASP A 129 4.12 5.56 1.43
N ASP A 130 5.04 5.26 0.48
CA ASP A 130 6.04 4.20 0.62
C ASP A 130 6.93 4.42 1.86
N LEU A 131 7.30 5.68 2.13
CA LEU A 131 8.08 6.02 3.31
C LEU A 131 7.32 5.72 4.60
N TRP A 132 6.19 6.39 4.79
CA TRP A 132 5.48 6.35 6.06
C TRP A 132 4.75 5.04 6.28
N GLY A 133 4.16 4.47 5.21
CA GLY A 133 3.52 3.16 5.23
C GLY A 133 4.52 2.08 5.62
N THR A 134 5.71 2.09 5.05
CA THR A 134 6.76 1.11 5.37
C THR A 134 7.30 1.30 6.78
N LEU A 135 7.59 2.54 7.19
CA LEU A 135 8.11 2.84 8.54
C LEU A 135 7.08 2.60 9.66
N SER A 136 5.79 2.49 9.34
CA SER A 136 4.74 2.11 10.29
C SER A 136 4.80 0.62 10.68
N GLY A 137 5.53 -0.20 9.90
CA GLY A 137 5.66 -1.64 10.10
C GLY A 137 6.58 -2.02 11.26
N LYS A 138 6.16 -3.00 12.06
CA LYS A 138 7.03 -3.65 13.06
C LYS A 138 8.09 -4.51 12.36
N THR A 139 7.68 -5.25 11.35
CA THR A 139 8.54 -6.08 10.49
C THR A 139 8.48 -5.54 9.08
N ILE A 140 9.62 -5.22 8.48
CA ILE A 140 9.71 -4.72 7.11
C ILE A 140 10.37 -5.77 6.23
N LEU A 141 9.68 -6.17 5.17
CA LEU A 141 10.19 -7.06 4.12
C LEU A 141 10.31 -6.26 2.83
N ALA A 142 11.49 -6.26 2.23
CA ALA A 142 11.75 -5.54 0.99
C ALA A 142 12.12 -6.51 -0.13
N SER A 143 11.32 -6.52 -1.21
CA SER A 143 11.78 -7.07 -2.49
C SER A 143 12.52 -5.99 -3.27
N VAL A 144 13.52 -6.36 -4.04
CA VAL A 144 14.38 -5.41 -4.75
C VAL A 144 14.71 -5.91 -6.16
N GLU A 145 14.93 -4.96 -7.07
CA GLU A 145 15.38 -5.27 -8.43
C GLU A 145 16.80 -5.85 -8.40
N GLU A 146 17.66 -5.31 -7.55
CA GLU A 146 19.04 -5.79 -7.43
C GLU A 146 19.58 -5.67 -6.00
N VAL A 147 20.51 -6.56 -5.67
CA VAL A 147 21.38 -6.45 -4.49
C VAL A 147 22.74 -5.99 -4.96
N VAL A 148 23.22 -4.88 -4.42
CA VAL A 148 24.46 -4.22 -4.82
C VAL A 148 25.47 -4.24 -3.68
N ASP A 149 26.74 -3.91 -4.01
CA ASP A 149 27.80 -3.69 -3.03
C ASP A 149 27.43 -2.50 -2.11
N SER A 150 27.73 -2.63 -0.79
CA SER A 150 27.46 -1.58 0.20
C SER A 150 28.15 -0.24 -0.14
N ASP A 151 29.27 -0.27 -0.88
CA ASP A 151 29.92 0.97 -1.33
C ASP A 151 29.07 1.73 -2.37
N VAL A 152 28.25 1.05 -3.15
CA VAL A 152 27.30 1.70 -4.07
C VAL A 152 26.24 2.47 -3.29
N VAL A 153 25.72 1.87 -2.22
CA VAL A 153 24.73 2.51 -1.34
C VAL A 153 25.34 3.70 -0.60
N ARG A 154 26.57 3.56 -0.08
CA ARG A 154 27.28 4.62 0.65
C ARG A 154 27.63 5.84 -0.19
N ARG A 155 27.83 5.67 -1.51
CA ARG A 155 28.11 6.79 -2.43
C ARG A 155 26.90 7.69 -2.68
N ASP A 156 25.69 7.18 -2.46
CA ASP A 156 24.45 7.93 -2.66
C ASP A 156 23.48 7.74 -1.47
N PRO A 157 23.87 8.23 -0.28
CA PRO A 157 23.11 7.97 0.96
C PRO A 157 21.73 8.60 0.96
N ASN A 158 21.50 9.64 0.16
CA ASN A 158 20.20 10.34 0.09
C ASN A 158 19.06 9.47 -0.50
N ARG A 159 19.38 8.39 -1.19
CA ARG A 159 18.40 7.41 -1.68
C ARG A 159 18.06 6.35 -0.65
N THR A 160 18.81 6.24 0.44
CA THR A 160 18.55 5.23 1.47
C THR A 160 17.28 5.58 2.25
N LEU A 161 16.20 4.92 1.88
CA LEU A 161 14.91 5.08 2.52
C LEU A 161 14.83 4.31 3.84
N LEU A 162 15.35 3.08 3.84
CA LEU A 162 15.32 2.19 4.99
C LEU A 162 16.74 1.79 5.38
N PRO A 163 17.18 2.14 6.60
CA PRO A 163 18.44 1.64 7.12
C PRO A 163 18.32 0.16 7.52
N ALA A 164 19.41 -0.57 7.43
CA ALA A 164 19.50 -2.01 7.67
C ALA A 164 18.81 -2.49 8.94
N PHE A 165 18.92 -1.75 10.05
CA PHE A 165 18.33 -2.14 11.34
C PHE A 165 16.79 -2.12 11.36
N ARG A 166 16.13 -1.57 10.31
CA ARG A 166 14.67 -1.57 10.17
C ARG A 166 14.16 -2.70 9.29
N VAL A 167 15.02 -3.33 8.51
CA VAL A 167 14.65 -4.31 7.48
C VAL A 167 14.89 -5.73 8.00
N ALA A 168 13.87 -6.55 7.98
CA ALA A 168 13.94 -7.93 8.47
C ALA A 168 14.45 -8.89 7.39
N ALA A 169 14.13 -8.62 6.11
CA ALA A 169 14.60 -9.44 5.00
C ALA A 169 14.64 -8.64 3.69
N ILE A 170 15.64 -8.97 2.86
CA ILE A 170 15.79 -8.53 1.47
C ILE A 170 15.53 -9.73 0.56
N ILE A 171 14.72 -9.53 -0.47
CA ILE A 171 14.32 -10.57 -1.42
C ILE A 171 14.65 -10.04 -2.83
N PRO A 172 15.69 -10.56 -3.50
CA PRO A 172 15.90 -10.25 -4.91
C PRO A 172 14.69 -10.71 -5.74
N ALA A 173 14.08 -9.79 -6.45
CA ALA A 173 12.91 -10.04 -7.27
C ALA A 173 12.87 -9.05 -8.45
N PRO A 174 13.72 -9.23 -9.47
CA PRO A 174 13.70 -8.41 -10.67
C PRO A 174 12.29 -8.37 -11.29
N PHE A 175 11.85 -7.21 -11.77
CA PHE A 175 10.47 -6.96 -12.23
C PHE A 175 9.38 -7.18 -11.16
N GLY A 176 9.73 -7.13 -9.87
CA GLY A 176 8.80 -7.39 -8.77
C GLY A 176 7.69 -6.35 -8.61
N ALA A 177 7.80 -5.16 -9.22
CA ALA A 177 6.73 -4.17 -9.27
C ALA A 177 5.75 -4.38 -10.44
N HIS A 178 6.09 -5.24 -11.44
CA HIS A 178 5.21 -5.46 -12.60
C HIS A 178 3.77 -5.84 -12.16
N PRO A 179 2.74 -5.28 -12.79
CA PRO A 179 2.71 -4.45 -13.98
C PRO A 179 2.82 -2.94 -13.76
N TYR A 180 3.29 -2.53 -12.59
CA TYR A 180 3.62 -1.13 -12.31
C TYR A 180 5.09 -0.84 -12.64
N GLN A 181 5.45 0.43 -12.70
CA GLN A 181 6.82 0.86 -12.96
C GLN A 181 7.72 0.67 -11.74
N CYS A 182 9.00 0.38 -12.00
CA CYS A 182 10.09 0.61 -11.07
C CYS A 182 11.02 1.66 -11.67
N GLN A 183 10.98 2.89 -11.17
CA GLN A 183 11.64 4.03 -11.80
C GLN A 183 13.15 3.82 -11.96
N GLY A 184 13.62 3.93 -13.21
CA GLY A 184 15.01 3.69 -13.58
C GLY A 184 15.32 2.26 -14.00
N TYR A 185 14.34 1.35 -13.90
CA TYR A 185 14.45 -0.04 -14.34
C TYR A 185 13.48 -0.35 -15.48
N TYR A 186 12.21 -0.09 -15.30
CA TYR A 186 11.16 -0.32 -16.31
C TYR A 186 9.95 0.57 -16.07
N ASP A 187 9.22 0.78 -17.15
CA ASP A 187 7.99 1.57 -17.17
C ASP A 187 6.75 0.71 -16.87
N LEU A 188 5.63 1.40 -16.69
CA LEU A 188 4.32 0.79 -16.49
C LEU A 188 3.91 -0.07 -17.70
N ASP A 189 3.58 -1.35 -17.48
CA ASP A 189 2.98 -2.20 -18.50
C ASP A 189 1.47 -1.92 -18.64
N LEU A 190 1.17 -0.92 -19.48
CA LEU A 190 -0.20 -0.53 -19.73
C LEU A 190 -1.00 -1.60 -20.49
N ALA A 191 -0.33 -2.42 -21.33
CA ALA A 191 -0.98 -3.48 -22.08
C ALA A 191 -1.46 -4.60 -21.13
N PHE A 192 -0.60 -5.04 -20.23
CA PHE A 192 -0.95 -6.03 -19.21
C PHE A 192 -2.07 -5.52 -18.28
N ARG A 193 -1.99 -4.27 -17.86
CA ARG A 193 -3.03 -3.65 -17.01
C ARG A 193 -4.37 -3.56 -17.70
N ARG A 194 -4.41 -3.22 -19.01
CA ARG A 194 -5.64 -3.23 -19.80
C ARG A 194 -6.22 -4.64 -19.92
N MET A 195 -5.39 -5.61 -20.26
CA MET A 195 -5.78 -7.02 -20.31
C MET A 195 -6.41 -7.45 -18.97
N TYR A 196 -5.73 -7.16 -17.83
CA TYR A 196 -6.27 -7.46 -16.51
C TYR A 196 -7.61 -6.75 -16.23
N ALA A 197 -7.73 -5.48 -16.60
CA ALA A 197 -8.98 -4.73 -16.41
C ALA A 197 -10.14 -5.35 -17.19
N GLU A 198 -9.88 -5.84 -18.41
CA GLU A 198 -10.87 -6.52 -19.26
C GLU A 198 -11.27 -7.89 -18.69
N VAL A 199 -10.32 -8.76 -18.41
CA VAL A 199 -10.61 -10.12 -17.91
C VAL A 199 -11.27 -10.08 -16.52
N ALA A 200 -10.92 -9.11 -15.69
CA ALA A 200 -11.49 -8.95 -14.35
C ALA A 200 -12.93 -8.40 -14.35
N GLN A 201 -13.52 -8.01 -15.51
CA GLN A 201 -14.92 -7.61 -15.60
C GLN A 201 -15.85 -8.72 -15.18
N THR A 202 -15.50 -9.97 -15.45
CA THR A 202 -16.27 -11.14 -15.02
C THR A 202 -15.51 -11.92 -13.94
N ARG A 203 -16.27 -12.66 -13.12
CA ARG A 203 -15.67 -13.56 -12.13
C ARG A 203 -14.90 -14.69 -12.80
N GLU A 204 -15.45 -15.24 -13.85
CA GLU A 204 -14.85 -16.34 -14.61
C GLU A 204 -13.52 -15.90 -15.26
N GLY A 205 -13.52 -14.75 -15.93
CA GLY A 205 -12.28 -14.21 -16.53
C GLY A 205 -11.21 -13.95 -15.49
N PHE A 206 -11.59 -13.42 -14.33
CA PHE A 206 -10.65 -13.23 -13.23
C PHE A 206 -10.06 -14.55 -12.70
N LEU A 207 -10.87 -15.61 -12.58
CA LEU A 207 -10.38 -16.92 -12.13
C LEU A 207 -9.41 -17.53 -13.16
N LYS A 208 -9.73 -17.45 -14.44
CA LYS A 208 -8.79 -17.87 -15.52
C LYS A 208 -7.46 -17.10 -15.46
N PHE A 209 -7.54 -15.78 -15.21
CA PHE A 209 -6.34 -14.98 -15.01
C PHE A 209 -5.49 -15.47 -13.82
N LEU A 210 -6.12 -15.83 -12.70
CA LEU A 210 -5.38 -16.41 -11.56
C LEU A 210 -4.73 -17.75 -11.90
N ASP A 211 -5.45 -18.61 -12.62
CA ASP A 211 -4.91 -19.91 -13.03
C ASP A 211 -3.71 -19.75 -13.96
N GLU A 212 -3.74 -18.78 -14.86
CA GLU A 212 -2.67 -18.52 -15.83
C GLU A 212 -1.48 -17.78 -15.21
N TRP A 213 -1.74 -16.67 -14.52
CA TRP A 213 -0.71 -15.69 -14.15
C TRP A 213 -0.28 -15.74 -12.67
N VAL A 214 -0.93 -16.56 -11.85
CA VAL A 214 -0.60 -16.67 -10.42
C VAL A 214 -0.32 -18.12 -10.04
N TYR A 215 -1.24 -19.03 -10.32
CA TYR A 215 -1.10 -20.43 -9.90
C TYR A 215 -0.36 -21.30 -10.92
N GLY A 216 -0.43 -20.94 -12.20
CA GLY A 216 0.19 -21.68 -13.29
C GLY A 216 1.67 -21.37 -13.51
N VAL A 217 2.16 -20.26 -12.98
CA VAL A 217 3.56 -19.83 -13.21
C VAL A 217 4.60 -20.50 -12.32
N GLY A 218 4.18 -21.19 -11.26
CA GLY A 218 5.06 -21.93 -10.36
C GLY A 218 5.85 -21.03 -9.41
N ASP A 219 6.66 -20.13 -9.93
CA ASP A 219 7.52 -19.21 -9.18
C ASP A 219 7.68 -17.88 -9.93
N HIS A 220 8.57 -17.02 -9.41
CA HIS A 220 8.83 -15.72 -10.00
C HIS A 220 9.53 -15.82 -11.38
N GLU A 221 10.41 -16.79 -11.58
CA GLU A 221 11.07 -16.99 -12.88
C GLU A 221 10.05 -17.44 -13.95
N GLY A 222 9.09 -18.27 -13.56
CA GLY A 222 8.01 -18.69 -14.45
C GLY A 222 7.03 -17.55 -14.80
N TYR A 223 6.99 -16.49 -13.98
CA TYR A 223 6.19 -15.29 -14.27
C TYR A 223 6.86 -14.38 -15.30
N LEU A 224 8.19 -14.29 -15.34
CA LEU A 224 8.98 -13.46 -16.26
C LEU A 224 9.01 -14.06 -17.67
#